data_9b48e47c5b155a640a52c827c6bfa29c
#
_entry.id   9b48e47c5b155a640a52c827c6bfa29c
#
_cell.length_a   1.000
_cell.length_b   1.000
_cell.length_c   1.000
_cell.angle_alpha   90.00
_cell.angle_beta   90.00
_cell.angle_gamma   90.00
#
_symmetry.space_group_name_H-M   'P 1'
#
loop_
_entity.id
_entity.type
_entity.pdbx_description
1 polymer ?
#
loop_
_entity_poly.entity_id
_entity_poly.type
_entity_poly.pdbx_seq_one_letter_code
_entity_poly.pdbx_strand_id
1 'polypeptide(L)'
;MRRKYEKLAQEIVKKVGGKENIISLRHCVTRLRFQLKDVEKADTKGLEATDGVITVVQALSEYMVVIGQHVGEVYNCLLYTSDAADEE
;
A
#
# COMPACT_ATOMS: atom_id res chain seq x y z
N MET A 1 -18.95 4.87 -0.36
CA MET A 1 -18.26 4.71 0.25
C MET A 1 -16.97 4.28 -0.01
N ARG A 2 -16.06 4.55 0.73
CA ARG A 2 -14.75 4.21 0.51
C ARG A 2 -14.53 2.76 0.62
N ARG A 3 -15.54 2.01 0.90
CA ARG A 3 -15.36 0.61 1.00
C ARG A 3 -14.91 -0.07 -0.24
N LYS A 4 -15.09 0.55 -1.38
CA LYS A 4 -14.67 -0.03 -2.62
C LYS A 4 -13.18 -0.37 -2.60
N TYR A 5 -12.37 0.48 -1.98
CA TYR A 5 -10.94 0.24 -1.96
C TYR A 5 -10.41 -0.12 -0.58
N GLU A 6 -11.29 -0.23 0.38
CA GLU A 6 -10.86 -0.47 1.74
C GLU A 6 -10.21 -1.84 1.89
N LYS A 7 -10.81 -2.84 1.28
CA LYS A 7 -10.25 -4.17 1.36
C LYS A 7 -8.89 -4.25 0.68
N LEU A 8 -8.79 -3.60 -0.47
CA LEU A 8 -7.52 -3.55 -1.18
C LEU A 8 -6.45 -2.88 -0.31
N ALA A 9 -6.80 -1.78 0.32
CA ALA A 9 -5.86 -1.09 1.18
C ALA A 9 -5.41 -1.97 2.33
N GLN A 10 -6.33 -2.70 2.93
CA GLN A 10 -5.98 -3.58 4.04
C GLN A 10 -5.03 -4.68 3.58
N GLU A 11 -5.28 -5.23 2.40
CA GLU A 11 -4.42 -6.27 1.87
C GLU A 11 -3.02 -5.72 1.60
N ILE A 12 -2.95 -4.51 1.08
CA ILE A 12 -1.66 -3.91 0.79
C ILE A 12 -0.87 -3.69 2.07
N VAL A 13 -1.50 -3.13 3.10
CA VAL A 13 -0.82 -2.89 4.36
C VAL A 13 -0.29 -4.19 4.93
N LYS A 14 -1.12 -5.21 4.91
CA LYS A 14 -0.70 -6.49 5.44
C LYS A 14 0.48 -7.06 4.66
N LYS A 15 0.44 -6.94 3.36
CA LYS A 15 1.45 -7.57 2.52
C LYS A 15 2.75 -6.80 2.42
N VAL A 16 2.76 -5.52 2.79
CA VAL A 16 4.03 -4.81 2.85
C VAL A 16 4.71 -5.01 4.20
N GLY A 17 4.13 -5.84 5.06
CA GLY A 17 4.75 -6.14 6.34
C GLY A 17 4.04 -5.53 7.52
N GLY A 18 2.87 -4.96 7.30
CA GLY A 18 2.11 -4.33 8.36
C GLY A 18 2.49 -2.87 8.52
N LYS A 19 1.65 -2.13 9.20
CA LYS A 19 1.90 -0.70 9.32
C LYS A 19 3.19 -0.41 10.09
N GLU A 20 3.61 -1.32 10.94
CA GLU A 20 4.85 -1.10 11.67
C GLU A 20 6.05 -1.11 10.75
N ASN A 21 5.92 -1.71 9.58
CA ASN A 21 7.02 -1.77 8.64
C ASN A 21 7.04 -0.56 7.71
N ILE A 22 6.05 0.31 7.80
CA ILE A 22 5.93 1.46 6.92
C ILE A 22 6.54 2.67 7.60
N ILE A 23 7.61 3.20 7.02
CA ILE A 23 8.21 4.41 7.52
C ILE A 23 7.46 5.61 6.98
N SER A 24 7.18 5.60 5.69
CA SER A 24 6.42 6.68 5.09
C SER A 24 5.63 6.15 3.91
N LEU A 25 4.60 6.86 3.55
CA LEU A 25 3.73 6.49 2.45
C LEU A 25 3.39 7.73 1.67
N ARG A 26 3.61 7.66 0.37
CA ARG A 26 3.23 8.74 -0.53
C ARG A 26 2.68 8.09 -1.78
N HIS A 27 2.25 8.90 -2.72
CA HIS A 27 1.81 8.35 -4.00
C HIS A 27 2.11 9.37 -5.09
N CYS A 28 2.16 8.87 -6.31
CA CYS A 28 2.23 9.76 -7.44
C CYS A 28 1.05 9.41 -8.34
N VAL A 29 1.17 9.61 -9.61
CA VAL A 29 0.01 9.51 -10.51
C VAL A 29 -0.62 8.14 -10.53
N THR A 30 0.20 7.09 -10.49
CA THR A 30 -0.32 5.72 -10.59
C THR A 30 0.24 4.77 -9.55
N ARG A 31 1.14 5.23 -8.69
CA ARG A 31 1.84 4.33 -7.78
C ARG A 31 1.76 4.78 -6.35
N LEU A 32 1.61 3.81 -5.46
CA LEU A 32 1.82 4.05 -4.04
C LEU A 32 3.31 3.91 -3.80
N ARG A 33 3.89 4.81 -3.02
CA ARG A 33 5.32 4.83 -2.77
C ARG A 33 5.55 4.65 -1.28
N PHE A 34 6.04 3.48 -0.92
CA PHE A 34 6.32 3.15 0.46
C PHE A 34 7.80 3.23 0.76
N GLN A 35 8.11 3.70 1.96
CA GLN A 35 9.46 3.53 2.46
C GLN A 35 9.30 2.54 3.60
N LEU A 36 9.93 1.38 3.47
CA LEU A 36 9.76 0.29 4.43
C LEU A 36 10.99 0.12 5.29
N LYS A 37 10.78 -0.29 6.53
CA LYS A 37 11.91 -0.55 7.41
C LYS A 37 12.67 -1.78 6.93
N ASP A 38 11.94 -2.79 6.51
CA ASP A 38 12.56 -4.03 6.08
C ASP A 38 11.80 -4.50 4.86
N VAL A 39 12.38 -4.30 3.71
CA VAL A 39 11.72 -4.64 2.46
C VAL A 39 11.51 -6.14 2.31
N GLU A 40 12.28 -6.92 3.03
CA GLU A 40 12.11 -8.37 2.93
C GLU A 40 10.87 -8.86 3.62
N LYS A 41 10.27 -8.05 4.47
CA LYS A 41 9.01 -8.43 5.09
C LYS A 41 7.84 -8.24 4.14
N ALA A 42 8.05 -7.56 3.03
CA ALA A 42 6.98 -7.35 2.06
C ALA A 42 6.79 -8.58 1.21
N ASP A 43 5.54 -8.97 1.01
CA ASP A 43 5.21 -10.13 0.21
C ASP A 43 4.95 -9.67 -1.22
N THR A 44 6.01 -9.51 -1.98
CA THR A 44 5.92 -8.97 -3.33
C THR A 44 5.04 -9.81 -4.23
N LYS A 45 5.20 -11.13 -4.16
CA LYS A 45 4.38 -11.98 -5.00
C LYS A 45 2.92 -11.92 -4.62
N GLY A 46 2.64 -11.85 -3.34
CA GLY A 46 1.27 -11.72 -2.88
C GLY A 46 0.66 -10.41 -3.32
N LEU A 47 1.45 -9.34 -3.28
CA LEU A 47 0.96 -8.05 -3.75
C LEU A 47 0.68 -8.09 -5.23
N GLU A 48 1.58 -8.67 -6.01
CA GLU A 48 1.35 -8.74 -7.45
C GLU A 48 0.16 -9.59 -7.80
N ALA A 49 -0.21 -10.51 -6.93
CA ALA A 49 -1.38 -11.35 -7.17
C ALA A 49 -2.66 -10.73 -6.62
N THR A 50 -2.55 -9.63 -5.93
CA THR A 50 -3.72 -9.00 -5.34
C THR A 50 -4.52 -8.28 -6.40
N ASP A 51 -5.82 -8.51 -6.40
CA ASP A 51 -6.70 -7.86 -7.36
C ASP A 51 -6.67 -6.36 -7.10
N GLY A 52 -6.43 -5.58 -8.11
CA GLY A 52 -6.32 -4.14 -7.97
C GLY A 52 -4.88 -3.63 -8.01
N VAL A 53 -3.91 -4.53 -7.90
CA VAL A 53 -2.51 -4.18 -8.01
C VAL A 53 -2.02 -4.60 -9.39
N ILE A 54 -1.44 -3.66 -10.11
CA ILE A 54 -0.93 -3.96 -11.45
C ILE A 54 0.42 -4.66 -11.36
N THR A 55 1.32 -4.09 -10.58
CA THR A 55 2.62 -4.70 -10.39
C THR A 55 3.32 -4.02 -9.22
N VAL A 56 4.49 -4.50 -8.86
CA VAL A 56 5.30 -3.92 -7.80
C VAL A 56 6.66 -3.59 -8.37
N VAL A 57 7.16 -2.40 -8.08
CA VAL A 57 8.45 -1.95 -8.57
C VAL A 57 9.28 -1.55 -7.36
N GLN A 58 10.48 -2.06 -7.27
CA GLN A 58 11.37 -1.70 -6.17
C GLN A 58 12.49 -0.82 -6.70
N ALA A 59 12.65 0.32 -6.09
CA ALA A 59 13.75 1.23 -6.44
C ALA A 59 14.65 1.29 -5.22
N LEU A 60 15.69 2.08 -5.32
CA LEU A 60 16.71 2.09 -4.28
C LEU A 60 16.17 2.22 -2.87
N SER A 61 15.33 3.17 -2.63
CA SER A 61 14.86 3.39 -1.29
C SER A 61 13.35 3.39 -1.21
N GLU A 62 12.68 2.96 -2.26
CA GLU A 62 11.24 2.97 -2.27
C GLU A 62 10.68 1.66 -2.79
N TYR A 63 9.58 1.27 -2.19
CA TYR A 63 8.86 0.08 -2.59
C TYR A 63 7.55 0.59 -3.18
N MET A 64 7.36 0.42 -4.47
CA MET A 64 6.23 1.03 -5.15
C MET A 64 5.22 -0.01 -5.59
N VAL A 65 3.96 0.25 -5.31
CA VAL A 65 2.88 -0.62 -5.69
C VAL A 65 2.06 0.11 -6.73
N VAL A 66 2.05 -0.39 -7.95
CA VAL A 66 1.39 0.29 -9.05
C VAL A 66 -0.09 -0.06 -9.05
N ILE A 67 -0.91 0.95 -8.87
CA ILE A 67 -2.36 0.78 -8.77
C ILE A 67 -3.07 1.29 -10.02
N GLY A 68 -2.54 2.35 -10.62
CA GLY A 68 -3.19 2.97 -11.76
C GLY A 68 -3.91 4.24 -11.33
N GLN A 69 -4.89 4.64 -12.11
CA GLN A 69 -5.51 5.94 -11.88
C GLN A 69 -6.32 6.01 -10.60
N HIS A 70 -6.60 4.90 -9.95
CA HIS A 70 -7.32 4.94 -8.69
C HIS A 70 -6.40 5.08 -7.48
N VAL A 71 -5.13 5.36 -7.73
CA VAL A 71 -4.13 5.41 -6.66
C VAL A 71 -4.51 6.38 -5.56
N GLY A 72 -5.10 7.51 -5.90
CA GLY A 72 -5.46 8.50 -4.89
C GLY A 72 -6.50 7.97 -3.91
N GLU A 73 -7.45 7.20 -4.42
CA GLU A 73 -8.48 6.66 -3.56
C GLU A 73 -7.93 5.56 -2.67
N VAL A 74 -7.05 4.74 -3.22
CA VAL A 74 -6.42 3.71 -2.42
C VAL A 74 -5.51 4.34 -1.37
N TYR A 75 -4.82 5.39 -1.73
CA TYR A 75 -3.96 6.10 -0.79
C TYR A 75 -4.78 6.63 0.39
N ASN A 76 -5.93 7.22 0.12
CA ASN A 76 -6.78 7.72 1.20
C ASN A 76 -7.24 6.58 2.11
N CYS A 77 -7.57 5.45 1.53
CA CYS A 77 -7.97 4.29 2.33
C CYS A 77 -6.79 3.77 3.15
N LEU A 78 -5.58 3.85 2.60
CA LEU A 78 -4.41 3.43 3.34
C LEU A 78 -4.16 4.32 4.54
N LEU A 79 -4.35 5.60 4.39
CA LEU A 79 -4.20 6.51 5.51
C LEU A 79 -5.19 6.15 6.61
N TYR A 80 -6.43 5.87 6.21
CA TYR A 80 -7.41 5.47 7.17
C TYR A 80 -7.03 4.15 7.83
N THR A 81 -6.60 3.19 7.06
CA THR A 81 -6.25 1.89 7.58
C THR A 81 -5.10 1.98 8.57
N SER A 82 -4.13 2.81 8.26
CA SER A 82 -2.99 2.98 9.14
C SER A 82 -3.38 3.59 10.47
N ASP A 83 -4.39 4.46 10.42
CA ASP A 83 -4.82 5.12 11.62
C ASP A 83 -6.00 4.48 12.24
N ALA A 84 -6.54 3.50 11.63
CA ALA A 84 -7.80 2.96 12.05
C ALA A 84 -7.83 2.56 13.46
N ALA A 85 -6.74 2.16 13.89
CA ALA A 85 -6.68 1.76 15.23
C ALA A 85 -7.02 2.88 16.13
N ASP A 86 -6.72 4.01 15.65
CA ASP A 86 -6.94 5.06 16.47
C ASP A 86 -8.25 5.44 16.58
N GLU A 87 -8.92 5.40 15.94
CA GLU A 87 -10.05 5.92 16.10
C GLU A 87 -10.98 5.39 16.33
N GLU A 88 -11.30 5.35 16.40
CA GLU A 88 -12.17 4.96 16.71
C GLU A 88 -12.54 4.39 16.70
#